data_1a6779c901282dc8474b7fb8108c6915
#
_entry.id   1a6779c901282dc8474b7fb8108c6915
#
_cell.length_a   1.000
_cell.length_b   1.000
_cell.length_c   1.000
_cell.angle_alpha   90.00
_cell.angle_beta   90.00
_cell.angle_gamma   90.00
#
_symmetry.space_group_name_H-M   'P 1'
#
loop_
_entity.id
_entity.type
_entity.pdbx_description
1 polymer ?
#
loop_
_entity_poly.entity_id
_entity_poly.type
_entity_poly.pdbx_seq_one_letter_code
_entity_poly.pdbx_strand_id
1 'polypeptide(L)'
;EQNDKGLLQIEFLDENGIACSRLELTSDGLFRTKGGARFGNLLKYEPGKTYKVEVELSVANRMVTVYVDGKKAGQRMFFAPVPAIERVMFRTGAQRTYPTVDTPADWYGILPNAGEQEPLCTYRIANFKTTSADKDAGAAFLKYKDFKPYVDYFNSMEDENIAQAVPNVRASQWMEENIPLFECSQKNFEEMYYYRWWTLRKHIKETPVGY
;
A
#
# COMPACT_ATOMS: atom_id res chain seq x y z
N GLU A 1 -31.36 13.84 16.15
CA GLU A 1 -31.84 12.43 16.19
C GLU A 1 -30.98 11.63 15.26
N GLN A 2 -30.51 10.51 15.73
CA GLN A 2 -29.78 9.60 14.89
C GLN A 2 -30.77 8.65 14.21
N ASN A 3 -30.60 8.54 12.94
CA ASN A 3 -31.31 7.55 12.19
C ASN A 3 -30.51 6.24 12.16
N ASP A 4 -31.10 5.16 12.63
CA ASP A 4 -30.50 3.84 12.70
C ASP A 4 -30.27 3.20 11.32
N LYS A 5 -30.72 3.84 10.25
CA LYS A 5 -30.66 3.32 8.88
C LYS A 5 -29.76 4.13 7.95
N GLY A 6 -29.00 5.09 8.48
CA GLY A 6 -28.07 5.86 7.69
C GLY A 6 -26.76 5.12 7.44
N LEU A 7 -26.15 5.42 6.32
CA LEU A 7 -24.84 4.93 5.96
C LEU A 7 -23.97 6.09 5.48
N LEU A 8 -22.85 6.30 6.13
CA LEU A 8 -21.82 7.22 5.66
C LEU A 8 -20.62 6.43 5.19
N GLN A 9 -20.17 6.71 3.98
CA GLN A 9 -18.90 6.21 3.45
C GLN A 9 -17.91 7.33 3.30
N ILE A 10 -16.66 7.00 3.60
CA ILE A 10 -15.49 7.82 3.35
C ILE A 10 -14.57 7.00 2.44
N GLU A 11 -14.41 7.45 1.22
CA GLU A 11 -13.62 6.74 0.20
C GLU A 11 -12.36 7.52 -0.14
N PHE A 12 -11.25 6.80 -0.33
CA PHE A 12 -9.96 7.34 -0.73
C PHE A 12 -9.67 6.89 -2.16
N LEU A 13 -9.56 7.86 -3.07
CA LEU A 13 -9.55 7.61 -4.51
C LEU A 13 -8.32 8.23 -5.17
N ASP A 14 -7.97 7.68 -6.32
CA ASP A 14 -7.00 8.28 -7.23
C ASP A 14 -7.62 9.36 -8.13
N GLU A 15 -6.84 9.88 -9.07
CA GLU A 15 -7.29 10.85 -10.08
C GLU A 15 -8.40 10.32 -10.99
N ASN A 16 -8.42 9.01 -11.24
CA ASN A 16 -9.40 8.35 -12.11
C ASN A 16 -10.68 7.95 -11.36
N GLY A 17 -10.75 8.21 -10.05
CA GLY A 17 -11.89 7.85 -9.22
C GLY A 17 -11.89 6.39 -8.78
N ILE A 18 -10.76 5.69 -8.85
CA ILE A 18 -10.61 4.34 -8.33
C ILE A 18 -10.42 4.43 -6.82
N ALA A 19 -11.34 3.87 -6.06
CA ALA A 19 -11.24 3.81 -4.61
C ALA A 19 -10.30 2.68 -4.18
N CYS A 20 -9.29 3.02 -3.39
CA CYS A 20 -8.34 2.03 -2.84
C CYS A 20 -8.75 1.53 -1.45
N SER A 21 -9.42 2.35 -0.68
CA SER A 21 -9.87 2.04 0.67
C SER A 21 -11.16 2.77 0.99
N ARG A 22 -11.89 2.24 1.97
CA ARG A 22 -13.18 2.78 2.37
C ARG A 22 -13.39 2.60 3.88
N LEU A 23 -13.90 3.63 4.52
CA LEU A 23 -14.46 3.57 5.86
C LEU A 23 -15.97 3.71 5.78
N GLU A 24 -16.68 3.05 6.67
CA GLU A 24 -18.15 3.10 6.72
C GLU A 24 -18.65 3.24 8.15
N LEU A 25 -19.62 4.14 8.35
CA LEU A 25 -20.50 4.11 9.50
C LEU A 25 -21.81 3.49 9.03
N THR A 26 -22.11 2.32 9.56
CA THR A 26 -23.23 1.52 9.10
C THR A 26 -24.51 1.78 9.92
N SER A 27 -25.65 1.44 9.37
CA SER A 27 -26.96 1.61 10.04
C SER A 27 -27.11 0.78 11.30
N ASP A 28 -26.34 -0.30 11.46
CA ASP A 28 -26.32 -1.14 12.66
C ASP A 28 -25.31 -0.66 13.72
N GLY A 29 -24.77 0.57 13.56
CA GLY A 29 -23.90 1.20 14.55
C GLY A 29 -22.45 0.75 14.51
N LEU A 30 -21.99 0.17 13.41
CA LEU A 30 -20.60 -0.22 13.24
C LEU A 30 -19.79 0.83 12.49
N PHE A 31 -18.63 1.17 13.01
CA PHE A 31 -17.57 1.83 12.25
C PHE A 31 -16.62 0.74 11.76
N ARG A 32 -16.48 0.62 10.45
CA ARG A 32 -15.70 -0.44 9.82
C ARG A 32 -14.87 0.07 8.66
N THR A 33 -13.86 -0.69 8.28
CA THR A 33 -13.06 -0.44 7.08
C THR A 33 -13.12 -1.63 6.14
N LYS A 34 -13.15 -1.36 4.83
CA LYS A 34 -13.01 -2.39 3.81
C LYS A 34 -11.53 -2.61 3.52
N GLY A 35 -11.12 -3.87 3.51
CA GLY A 35 -9.78 -4.28 3.14
C GLY A 35 -9.81 -5.58 2.34
N GLY A 36 -9.26 -5.57 1.13
CA GLY A 36 -9.40 -6.68 0.21
C GLY A 36 -10.88 -7.01 -0.03
N ALA A 37 -11.25 -8.28 0.05
CA ALA A 37 -12.62 -8.75 -0.12
C ALA A 37 -13.48 -8.66 1.15
N ARG A 38 -12.93 -8.22 2.28
CA ARG A 38 -13.62 -8.28 3.58
C ARG A 38 -13.69 -6.92 4.26
N PHE A 39 -14.73 -6.75 5.08
CA PHE A 39 -14.83 -5.66 6.04
C PHE A 39 -14.22 -6.07 7.37
N GLY A 40 -13.61 -5.12 8.05
CA GLY A 40 -13.14 -5.26 9.42
C GLY A 40 -13.76 -4.21 10.32
N ASN A 41 -14.44 -4.65 11.37
CA ASN A 41 -15.02 -3.75 12.35
C ASN A 41 -13.91 -3.08 13.15
N LEU A 42 -14.00 -1.76 13.28
CA LEU A 42 -13.10 -0.94 14.07
C LEU A 42 -13.67 -0.76 15.48
N LEU A 43 -14.91 -0.32 15.57
CA LEU A 43 -15.64 -0.17 16.82
C LEU A 43 -17.15 -0.11 16.58
N LYS A 44 -17.95 -0.21 17.65
CA LYS A 44 -19.32 0.25 17.65
C LYS A 44 -19.35 1.74 17.97
N TYR A 45 -19.96 2.53 17.11
CA TYR A 45 -20.12 3.95 17.36
C TYR A 45 -21.45 4.26 18.05
N GLU A 46 -21.46 5.32 18.82
CA GLU A 46 -22.63 5.79 19.56
C GLU A 46 -23.20 7.05 18.90
N PRO A 47 -24.51 7.11 18.73
CA PRO A 47 -25.19 8.28 18.25
C PRO A 47 -24.88 9.56 19.06
N GLY A 48 -24.78 10.70 18.35
CA GLY A 48 -24.53 11.98 18.99
C GLY A 48 -23.13 12.15 19.56
N LYS A 49 -22.29 11.13 19.54
CA LYS A 49 -20.91 11.20 19.99
C LYS A 49 -19.99 11.68 18.89
N THR A 50 -19.05 12.53 19.25
CA THR A 50 -17.98 12.98 18.34
C THR A 50 -16.77 12.09 18.48
N TYR A 51 -16.22 11.63 17.36
CA TYR A 51 -15.00 10.84 17.28
C TYR A 51 -13.92 11.61 16.53
N LYS A 52 -12.70 11.60 17.04
CA LYS A 52 -11.53 12.05 16.29
C LYS A 52 -11.02 10.84 15.47
N VAL A 53 -11.17 10.91 14.16
CA VAL A 53 -10.70 9.86 13.26
C VAL A 53 -9.45 10.33 12.55
N GLU A 54 -8.40 9.54 12.58
CA GLU A 54 -7.18 9.75 11.83
C GLU A 54 -6.94 8.53 10.94
N VAL A 55 -6.60 8.76 9.69
CA VAL A 55 -6.41 7.72 8.70
C VAL A 55 -5.04 7.91 8.05
N GLU A 56 -4.19 6.92 8.21
CA GLU A 56 -2.91 6.84 7.52
C GLU A 56 -3.05 5.94 6.30
N LEU A 57 -2.67 6.45 5.13
CA LEU A 57 -2.73 5.75 3.85
C LEU A 57 -1.30 5.62 3.30
N SER A 58 -0.82 4.41 3.21
CA SER A 58 0.47 4.10 2.58
C SER A 58 0.24 3.48 1.22
N VAL A 59 0.45 4.26 0.16
CA VAL A 59 0.32 3.79 -1.22
C VAL A 59 1.38 2.74 -1.53
N ALA A 60 2.62 2.96 -1.10
CA ALA A 60 3.73 2.03 -1.32
C ALA A 60 3.47 0.65 -0.71
N ASN A 61 2.92 0.61 0.51
CA ASN A 61 2.61 -0.63 1.22
C ASN A 61 1.19 -1.13 0.95
N ARG A 62 0.37 -0.35 0.24
CA ARG A 62 -1.07 -0.61 -0.01
C ARG A 62 -1.84 -0.87 1.29
N MET A 63 -1.59 -0.05 2.29
CA MET A 63 -2.16 -0.22 3.63
C MET A 63 -2.92 1.02 4.08
N VAL A 64 -4.04 0.79 4.75
CA VAL A 64 -4.77 1.80 5.51
C VAL A 64 -4.70 1.45 6.99
N THR A 65 -4.31 2.42 7.82
CA THR A 65 -4.35 2.32 9.28
C THR A 65 -5.32 3.38 9.80
N VAL A 66 -6.21 2.97 10.68
CA VAL A 66 -7.23 3.86 11.26
C VAL A 66 -7.02 3.97 12.76
N TYR A 67 -7.00 5.21 13.22
CA TYR A 67 -6.99 5.55 14.64
C TYR A 67 -8.30 6.26 14.99
N VAL A 68 -8.83 5.95 16.16
CA VAL A 68 -10.00 6.63 16.71
C VAL A 68 -9.66 7.10 18.11
N ASP A 69 -9.86 8.38 18.36
CA ASP A 69 -9.52 9.05 19.63
C ASP A 69 -8.06 8.76 20.07
N GLY A 70 -7.14 8.77 19.08
CA GLY A 70 -5.71 8.55 19.29
C GLY A 70 -5.27 7.09 19.48
N LYS A 71 -6.20 6.13 19.44
CA LYS A 71 -5.90 4.71 19.55
C LYS A 71 -6.03 4.01 18.21
N LYS A 72 -5.07 3.14 17.87
CA LYS A 72 -5.14 2.31 16.67
C LYS A 72 -6.37 1.40 16.75
N ALA A 73 -7.33 1.63 15.88
CA ALA A 73 -8.56 0.86 15.80
C ALA A 73 -8.47 -0.32 14.82
N GLY A 74 -7.64 -0.18 13.78
CA GLY A 74 -7.43 -1.27 12.83
C GLY A 74 -6.47 -0.92 11.72
N GLN A 75 -6.10 -1.95 10.96
CA GLN A 75 -5.25 -1.83 9.78
C GLN A 75 -5.70 -2.85 8.74
N ARG A 76 -5.75 -2.44 7.46
CA ARG A 76 -6.18 -3.31 6.36
C ARG A 76 -5.37 -3.00 5.09
N MET A 77 -5.31 -3.96 4.19
CA MET A 77 -4.79 -3.74 2.85
C MET A 77 -5.78 -2.95 2.00
N PHE A 78 -5.28 -2.21 1.04
CA PHE A 78 -6.13 -1.64 -0.01
C PHE A 78 -6.87 -2.75 -0.75
N PHE A 79 -8.09 -2.49 -1.18
CA PHE A 79 -8.83 -3.42 -2.04
C PHE A 79 -8.58 -3.19 -3.53
N ALA A 80 -8.00 -2.04 -3.90
CA ALA A 80 -7.50 -1.76 -5.23
C ALA A 80 -6.15 -1.03 -5.16
N PRO A 81 -5.21 -1.32 -6.05
CA PRO A 81 -3.97 -0.55 -6.16
C PRO A 81 -4.26 0.82 -6.80
N VAL A 82 -3.63 1.86 -6.29
CA VAL A 82 -3.67 3.21 -6.86
C VAL A 82 -2.26 3.80 -6.87
N PRO A 83 -1.92 4.66 -7.83
CA PRO A 83 -0.60 5.29 -7.89
C PRO A 83 -0.44 6.41 -6.85
N ALA A 84 -1.53 7.07 -6.49
CA ALA A 84 -1.59 8.16 -5.52
C ALA A 84 -2.98 8.27 -4.91
N ILE A 85 -3.13 9.02 -3.81
CA ILE A 85 -4.41 9.39 -3.23
C ILE A 85 -4.66 10.87 -3.58
N GLU A 86 -5.64 11.11 -4.42
CA GLU A 86 -5.94 12.44 -4.94
C GLU A 86 -7.25 13.02 -4.38
N ARG A 87 -8.14 12.15 -3.91
CA ARG A 87 -9.48 12.56 -3.46
C ARG A 87 -9.90 11.82 -2.21
N VAL A 88 -10.62 12.54 -1.37
CA VAL A 88 -11.43 11.96 -0.29
C VAL A 88 -12.88 12.28 -0.57
N MET A 89 -13.71 11.27 -0.64
CA MET A 89 -15.13 11.41 -0.94
C MET A 89 -15.96 10.98 0.25
N PHE A 90 -16.92 11.82 0.62
CA PHE A 90 -17.94 11.51 1.61
C PHE A 90 -19.26 11.30 0.86
N ARG A 91 -19.91 10.18 1.11
CA ARG A 91 -21.20 9.89 0.50
C ARG A 91 -22.13 9.16 1.44
N THR A 92 -23.41 9.39 1.25
CA THR A 92 -24.50 8.72 1.94
C THR A 92 -25.39 8.01 0.91
N GLY A 93 -26.17 7.05 1.36
CA GLY A 93 -27.12 6.33 0.53
C GLY A 93 -26.56 5.09 -0.12
N ALA A 94 -27.29 4.58 -1.10
CA ALA A 94 -26.98 3.34 -1.80
C ALA A 94 -25.62 3.35 -2.46
N GLN A 95 -24.93 2.23 -2.40
CA GLN A 95 -23.56 2.17 -2.84
C GLN A 95 -23.11 0.76 -3.23
N ARG A 96 -22.03 0.75 -3.96
CA ARG A 96 -21.36 -0.48 -4.35
C ARG A 96 -20.70 -1.15 -3.16
N THR A 97 -21.03 -2.38 -2.89
CA THR A 97 -20.54 -3.13 -1.74
C THR A 97 -19.13 -3.65 -1.96
N TYR A 98 -18.77 -4.02 -3.18
CA TYR A 98 -17.50 -4.65 -3.53
C TYR A 98 -16.84 -4.03 -4.79
N PRO A 99 -16.47 -2.74 -4.77
CA PRO A 99 -15.75 -2.17 -5.89
C PRO A 99 -14.39 -2.84 -6.04
N THR A 100 -14.01 -3.14 -7.28
CA THR A 100 -12.68 -3.64 -7.65
C THR A 100 -12.12 -2.77 -8.77
N VAL A 101 -10.83 -2.95 -9.12
CA VAL A 101 -10.22 -2.27 -10.28
C VAL A 101 -10.98 -2.57 -11.56
N ASP A 102 -11.38 -3.83 -11.74
CA ASP A 102 -12.04 -4.30 -12.96
C ASP A 102 -13.55 -4.03 -12.97
N THR A 103 -14.13 -3.92 -11.78
CA THR A 103 -15.55 -3.63 -11.59
C THR A 103 -15.70 -2.46 -10.62
N PRO A 104 -15.43 -1.23 -11.04
CA PRO A 104 -15.64 -0.05 -10.20
C PRO A 104 -17.13 0.13 -9.87
N ALA A 105 -18.02 -0.58 -10.58
CA ALA A 105 -19.42 -0.82 -10.24
C ALA A 105 -19.53 -2.19 -9.59
N ASP A 106 -20.01 -2.24 -8.36
CA ASP A 106 -20.43 -3.50 -7.74
C ASP A 106 -21.65 -4.05 -8.49
N TRP A 107 -21.44 -5.08 -9.27
CA TRP A 107 -22.53 -5.67 -10.04
C TRP A 107 -23.40 -6.65 -9.24
N TYR A 108 -22.98 -6.96 -8.02
CA TYR A 108 -23.81 -7.66 -7.04
C TYR A 108 -24.59 -6.71 -6.11
N GLY A 109 -24.35 -5.43 -6.20
CA GLY A 109 -25.08 -4.43 -5.43
C GLY A 109 -26.48 -4.27 -6.03
N ILE A 110 -27.48 -4.79 -5.36
CA ILE A 110 -28.85 -4.34 -5.57
C ILE A 110 -28.84 -2.87 -5.14
N LEU A 111 -28.81 -1.99 -6.12
CA LEU A 111 -29.05 -0.58 -5.85
C LEU A 111 -30.52 -0.48 -5.40
N PRO A 112 -30.81 0.12 -4.24
CA PRO A 112 -32.19 0.40 -3.89
C PRO A 112 -32.84 1.19 -5.01
N ASN A 113 -34.11 0.95 -5.23
CA ASN A 113 -34.85 1.67 -6.24
C ASN A 113 -34.71 3.18 -6.01
N ALA A 114 -34.41 3.91 -7.04
CA ALA A 114 -34.18 5.36 -6.97
C ALA A 114 -35.41 6.14 -6.43
N GLY A 115 -36.53 5.47 -6.26
CA GLY A 115 -37.76 6.04 -5.68
C GLY A 115 -37.98 5.69 -4.20
N GLU A 116 -37.17 4.86 -3.59
CA GLU A 116 -37.28 4.59 -2.16
C GLU A 116 -36.67 5.73 -1.36
N GLN A 117 -37.48 6.38 -0.53
CA GLN A 117 -37.02 7.45 0.34
C GLN A 117 -36.28 6.83 1.53
N GLU A 118 -34.98 6.99 1.54
CA GLU A 118 -34.14 6.63 2.69
C GLU A 118 -34.47 7.54 3.87
N PRO A 119 -34.50 7.01 5.10
CA PRO A 119 -34.67 7.82 6.29
C PRO A 119 -33.58 8.88 6.42
N LEU A 120 -33.96 10.08 6.82
CA LEU A 120 -33.02 11.20 6.99
C LEU A 120 -31.97 10.86 8.06
N CYS A 121 -30.73 10.83 7.65
CA CYS A 121 -29.59 10.65 8.53
C CYS A 121 -28.63 11.83 8.38
N THR A 122 -28.19 12.39 9.50
CA THR A 122 -27.31 13.54 9.53
C THR A 122 -25.96 13.14 10.09
N TYR A 123 -24.91 13.33 9.31
CA TYR A 123 -23.53 13.25 9.74
C TYR A 123 -22.90 14.63 9.72
N ARG A 124 -22.15 14.97 10.77
CA ARG A 124 -21.41 16.21 10.83
C ARG A 124 -19.92 15.90 10.75
N ILE A 125 -19.27 16.44 9.74
CA ILE A 125 -17.82 16.36 9.55
C ILE A 125 -17.24 17.74 9.85
N ALA A 126 -16.28 17.81 10.77
CA ALA A 126 -15.63 19.05 11.17
C ALA A 126 -14.12 18.85 11.22
N ASN A 127 -13.39 19.95 11.09
CA ASN A 127 -11.91 19.97 11.22
C ASN A 127 -11.21 19.00 10.27
N PHE A 128 -11.75 18.82 9.05
CA PHE A 128 -11.11 17.98 8.03
C PHE A 128 -9.75 18.58 7.64
N LYS A 129 -8.71 17.75 7.72
CA LYS A 129 -7.35 18.12 7.37
C LYS A 129 -6.66 16.96 6.69
N THR A 130 -5.94 17.25 5.62
CA THR A 130 -5.04 16.30 4.99
C THR A 130 -3.60 16.79 5.16
N THR A 131 -2.69 15.84 5.36
CA THR A 131 -1.24 16.08 5.35
C THR A 131 -0.62 15.01 4.47
N SER A 132 0.24 15.38 3.54
CA SER A 132 1.13 14.41 2.93
C SER A 132 2.36 14.28 3.82
N ALA A 133 2.76 13.06 4.15
CA ALA A 133 4.15 12.84 4.54
C ALA A 133 5.02 13.28 3.36
N ASP A 134 6.15 13.90 3.66
CA ASP A 134 7.06 14.43 2.63
C ASP A 134 7.20 13.44 1.48
N LYS A 135 7.10 13.96 0.26
CA LYS A 135 7.26 13.15 -0.97
C LYS A 135 8.58 12.36 -0.99
N ASP A 136 9.55 12.82 -0.21
CA ASP A 136 10.85 12.16 -0.04
C ASP A 136 10.82 10.99 0.97
N ALA A 137 9.80 10.90 1.84
CA ALA A 137 9.62 9.75 2.74
C ALA A 137 8.85 8.58 2.07
N GLY A 138 8.26 8.77 0.90
CA GLY A 138 7.31 7.86 0.26
C GLY A 138 7.87 6.93 -0.82
N ALA A 139 9.07 7.16 -1.31
CA ALA A 139 9.79 6.24 -2.17
C ALA A 139 11.28 6.40 -1.92
N ALA A 140 11.78 5.79 -0.88
CA ALA A 140 13.21 5.55 -0.78
C ALA A 140 13.56 4.59 -1.93
N PHE A 141 13.92 5.17 -3.09
CA PHE A 141 14.52 4.37 -4.15
C PHE A 141 15.81 3.80 -3.59
N LEU A 142 15.91 2.49 -3.59
CA LEU A 142 17.14 1.82 -3.22
C LEU A 142 18.25 2.33 -4.14
N LYS A 143 19.40 2.65 -3.57
CA LYS A 143 20.57 3.11 -4.32
C LYS A 143 21.64 2.06 -4.22
N TYR A 144 22.25 1.71 -5.33
CA TYR A 144 23.28 0.69 -5.36
C TYR A 144 24.42 0.96 -4.36
N LYS A 145 24.78 2.21 -4.15
CA LYS A 145 25.81 2.61 -3.16
C LYS A 145 25.57 2.06 -1.74
N ASP A 146 24.31 1.82 -1.37
CA ASP A 146 23.93 1.32 -0.05
C ASP A 146 24.19 -0.18 0.09
N PHE A 147 24.31 -0.90 -1.04
CA PHE A 147 24.56 -2.34 -1.12
C PHE A 147 25.97 -2.68 -1.61
N LYS A 148 26.71 -1.70 -2.13
CA LYS A 148 28.11 -1.87 -2.58
C LYS A 148 29.00 -2.50 -1.52
N PRO A 149 28.88 -2.20 -0.20
CA PRO A 149 29.69 -2.84 0.84
C PRO A 149 29.63 -4.37 0.84
N TYR A 150 28.50 -4.98 0.45
CA TYR A 150 28.43 -6.42 0.29
C TYR A 150 29.39 -6.93 -0.80
N VAL A 151 29.39 -6.27 -1.94
CA VAL A 151 30.26 -6.66 -3.07
C VAL A 151 31.73 -6.47 -2.74
N ASP A 152 32.07 -5.37 -2.07
CA ASP A 152 33.43 -5.10 -1.61
C ASP A 152 33.89 -6.19 -0.61
N TYR A 153 33.02 -6.60 0.30
CA TYR A 153 33.27 -7.68 1.23
C TYR A 153 33.50 -9.02 0.51
N PHE A 154 32.62 -9.40 -0.43
CA PHE A 154 32.76 -10.65 -1.17
C PHE A 154 34.03 -10.67 -2.02
N ASN A 155 34.41 -9.55 -2.64
CA ASN A 155 35.66 -9.44 -3.37
C ASN A 155 36.91 -9.61 -2.46
N SER A 156 36.79 -9.26 -1.17
CA SER A 156 37.87 -9.42 -0.21
C SER A 156 38.03 -10.85 0.33
N MET A 157 37.02 -11.70 0.17
CA MET A 157 37.07 -13.08 0.66
C MET A 157 37.80 -14.04 -0.24
N GLU A 158 38.04 -13.70 -1.50
CA GLU A 158 38.58 -14.61 -2.49
C GLU A 158 39.53 -13.94 -3.47
N ASP A 159 40.74 -14.48 -3.57
CA ASP A 159 41.67 -14.13 -4.62
C ASP A 159 41.21 -14.70 -5.97
N GLU A 160 41.18 -13.86 -6.99
CA GLU A 160 40.74 -14.25 -8.32
C GLU A 160 41.87 -14.95 -9.08
N ASN A 161 41.96 -16.27 -8.92
CA ASN A 161 43.00 -17.09 -9.51
C ASN A 161 42.69 -17.54 -10.95
N ILE A 162 41.50 -17.28 -11.45
CA ILE A 162 41.00 -17.68 -12.78
C ILE A 162 40.42 -16.45 -13.48
N ALA A 163 40.81 -16.26 -14.74
CA ALA A 163 40.23 -15.18 -15.55
C ALA A 163 38.73 -15.40 -15.74
N GLN A 164 37.93 -14.42 -15.32
CA GLN A 164 36.48 -14.41 -15.43
C GLN A 164 36.03 -13.44 -16.54
N ALA A 165 34.91 -13.74 -17.23
CA ALA A 165 34.31 -12.81 -18.19
C ALA A 165 33.94 -11.48 -17.52
N VAL A 166 33.51 -11.54 -16.27
CA VAL A 166 33.29 -10.36 -15.40
C VAL A 166 34.17 -10.51 -14.16
N PRO A 167 35.38 -9.94 -14.12
CA PRO A 167 36.32 -10.07 -13.00
C PRO A 167 35.84 -9.31 -11.75
N ASN A 168 36.41 -9.63 -10.58
CA ASN A 168 36.08 -9.02 -9.30
C ASN A 168 36.17 -7.48 -9.32
N VAL A 169 37.14 -6.93 -10.02
CA VAL A 169 37.31 -5.46 -10.18
C VAL A 169 36.08 -4.82 -10.89
N ARG A 170 35.36 -5.56 -11.72
CA ARG A 170 34.16 -5.12 -12.43
C ARG A 170 32.87 -5.57 -11.77
N ALA A 171 32.93 -6.37 -10.70
CA ALA A 171 31.76 -6.96 -10.05
C ALA A 171 30.75 -5.90 -9.61
N SER A 172 31.23 -4.82 -8.99
CA SER A 172 30.35 -3.74 -8.49
C SER A 172 29.60 -3.06 -9.63
N GLN A 173 30.28 -2.68 -10.70
CA GLN A 173 29.66 -2.06 -11.86
C GLN A 173 28.65 -3.01 -12.53
N TRP A 174 29.04 -4.25 -12.74
CA TRP A 174 28.16 -5.24 -13.37
C TRP A 174 26.88 -5.48 -12.55
N MET A 175 26.99 -5.55 -11.22
CA MET A 175 25.82 -5.72 -10.37
C MET A 175 24.91 -4.50 -10.39
N GLU A 176 25.47 -3.29 -10.40
CA GLU A 176 24.69 -2.05 -10.53
C GLU A 176 23.88 -2.01 -11.82
N GLU A 177 24.46 -2.48 -12.91
CA GLU A 177 23.85 -2.43 -14.25
C GLU A 177 22.84 -3.57 -14.51
N ASN A 178 22.99 -4.73 -13.85
CA ASN A 178 22.31 -5.96 -14.26
C ASN A 178 21.38 -6.58 -13.23
N ILE A 179 21.44 -6.16 -11.95
CA ILE A 179 20.58 -6.80 -10.95
C ILE A 179 19.58 -5.83 -10.33
N PRO A 180 18.37 -6.30 -10.02
CA PRO A 180 17.45 -5.51 -9.23
C PRO A 180 17.96 -5.35 -7.80
N LEU A 181 17.77 -4.18 -7.21
CA LEU A 181 18.11 -3.94 -5.81
C LEU A 181 17.08 -4.57 -4.89
N PHE A 182 17.55 -5.10 -3.77
CA PHE A 182 16.73 -5.77 -2.77
C PHE A 182 17.10 -5.32 -1.36
N GLU A 183 16.12 -4.96 -0.57
CA GLU A 183 16.28 -4.63 0.84
C GLU A 183 15.26 -5.41 1.67
N CYS A 184 15.71 -5.93 2.81
CA CYS A 184 14.81 -6.51 3.80
C CYS A 184 15.31 -6.25 5.23
N SER A 185 14.41 -6.42 6.20
CA SER A 185 14.74 -6.23 7.62
C SER A 185 15.72 -7.27 8.16
N GLN A 186 15.81 -8.44 7.50
CA GLN A 186 16.73 -9.52 7.88
C GLN A 186 17.99 -9.43 7.00
N LYS A 187 19.04 -8.81 7.52
CA LYS A 187 20.26 -8.51 6.78
C LYS A 187 21.01 -9.72 6.25
N ASN A 188 20.90 -10.87 6.89
CA ASN A 188 21.46 -12.13 6.39
C ASN A 188 20.79 -12.62 5.09
N PHE A 189 19.49 -12.36 4.89
CA PHE A 189 18.83 -12.66 3.60
C PHE A 189 19.23 -11.67 2.53
N GLU A 190 19.37 -10.40 2.88
CA GLU A 190 19.87 -9.36 1.98
C GLU A 190 21.29 -9.66 1.51
N GLU A 191 22.20 -10.00 2.45
CA GLU A 191 23.56 -10.42 2.14
C GLU A 191 23.57 -11.67 1.23
N MET A 192 22.76 -12.67 1.54
CA MET A 192 22.62 -13.88 0.72
C MET A 192 22.13 -13.57 -0.70
N TYR A 193 21.17 -12.64 -0.86
CA TYR A 193 20.70 -12.20 -2.16
C TYR A 193 21.83 -11.65 -3.02
N TYR A 194 22.62 -10.69 -2.49
CA TYR A 194 23.75 -10.10 -3.21
C TYR A 194 24.90 -11.10 -3.44
N TYR A 195 25.14 -11.98 -2.48
CA TYR A 195 26.12 -13.06 -2.64
C TYR A 195 25.77 -14.00 -3.79
N ARG A 196 24.49 -14.36 -3.95
CA ARG A 196 24.04 -15.22 -5.06
C ARG A 196 24.28 -14.56 -6.43
N TRP A 197 24.00 -13.29 -6.56
CA TRP A 197 24.29 -12.56 -7.80
C TRP A 197 25.79 -12.41 -8.04
N TRP A 198 26.56 -12.13 -7.00
CA TRP A 198 27.99 -12.03 -7.08
C TRP A 198 28.63 -13.37 -7.53
N THR A 199 28.15 -14.52 -7.03
CA THR A 199 28.60 -15.85 -7.48
C THR A 199 28.09 -16.20 -8.89
N LEU A 200 26.83 -15.86 -9.25
CA LEU A 200 26.30 -16.06 -10.57
C LEU A 200 27.17 -15.41 -11.65
N ARG A 201 27.61 -14.18 -11.40
CA ARG A 201 28.52 -13.47 -12.29
C ARG A 201 29.76 -14.29 -12.67
N LYS A 202 30.31 -15.07 -11.75
CA LYS A 202 31.50 -15.91 -11.98
C LYS A 202 31.23 -17.09 -12.93
N HIS A 203 29.96 -17.43 -13.13
CA HIS A 203 29.55 -18.48 -14.07
C HIS A 203 29.26 -17.96 -15.48
N ILE A 204 29.29 -16.66 -15.68
CA ILE A 204 29.11 -16.05 -16.99
C ILE A 204 30.37 -16.37 -17.82
N LYS A 205 30.17 -16.90 -19.01
CA LYS A 205 31.24 -17.25 -19.96
C LYS A 205 30.98 -16.52 -21.26
N GLU A 206 32.01 -15.85 -21.74
CA GLU A 206 31.98 -15.30 -23.08
C GLU A 206 32.11 -16.43 -24.10
N THR A 207 31.26 -16.41 -25.12
CA THR A 207 31.27 -17.38 -26.23
C THR A 207 31.37 -16.63 -27.55
N PRO A 208 31.74 -17.28 -28.66
CA PRO A 208 31.82 -16.63 -29.97
C PRO A 208 30.49 -16.00 -30.46
N VAL A 209 29.37 -16.36 -29.83
CA VAL A 209 28.02 -15.84 -30.18
C VAL A 209 27.43 -14.94 -29.10
N GLY A 210 28.18 -14.59 -28.07
CA GLY A 210 27.78 -13.73 -26.95
C GLY A 210 27.88 -14.44 -25.58
N TYR A 211 27.25 -13.86 -24.57
CA TYR A 211 27.22 -14.41 -23.21
C TYR A 211 26.15 -15.48 -23.06
#